data_eeed3eb8e82e2ef46e67d66e50e3589f
#
_entry.id   eeed3eb8e82e2ef46e67d66e50e3589f
#
_cell.length_a   1.000
_cell.length_b   1.000
_cell.length_c   1.000
_cell.angle_alpha   90.00
_cell.angle_beta   90.00
_cell.angle_gamma   90.00
#
_symmetry.space_group_name_H-M   'P 1'
#
loop_
_entity.id
_entity.type
_entity.pdbx_description
1 polymer ?
#
loop_
_entity_poly.entity_id
_entity_poly.type
_entity_poly.pdbx_seq_one_letter_code
_entity_poly.pdbx_strand_id
1 'polypeptide(L)'
;MIKLEAGECIGAYRVIEFLARGGFSLVYLADDPDGNKVALKIGDVAGGGRYVTRFLEITTERRPEGISPDETPAEAIFFRQDGVRIDFLDVHEIDELLRSEADLISRVRHPNVIGLRECFVHEGRPVLAMEYARGKTLREKIRALEGIRLNWFLTIVRTLQKLARTGQLAYHGDLKPENILVKPSGSVVMLDPAMRMDERGVITTTPHYNPLLLRNGKSDVMGIGIMLYEILTGVLPFDEVPWQFAGQEQGGEVERLSLSYFLSYPPPKELNPNTPDALAKIVYRCLILPDYGLEALEKDLVDFLRKD
;
A
#
# COMPACT_ATOMS: atom_id res chain seq x y z
N MET A 1 12.24 17.77 12.72
CA MET A 1 13.41 17.98 11.87
C MET A 1 12.97 18.83 10.69
N ILE A 2 13.68 19.91 10.41
CA ILE A 2 13.44 20.78 9.25
C ILE A 2 13.86 19.97 8.00
N LYS A 3 13.35 20.31 6.83
CA LYS A 3 13.75 19.67 5.58
C LYS A 3 15.27 19.78 5.42
N LEU A 4 15.94 18.63 5.25
CA LEU A 4 17.39 18.56 5.10
C LEU A 4 17.84 19.14 3.75
N GLU A 5 18.98 19.79 3.74
CA GLU A 5 19.61 20.33 2.53
C GLU A 5 20.71 19.40 2.01
N ALA A 6 21.02 19.54 0.73
CA ALA A 6 22.14 18.80 0.13
C ALA A 6 23.45 19.14 0.82
N GLY A 7 24.24 18.13 1.16
CA GLY A 7 25.51 18.25 1.88
C GLY A 7 25.41 18.08 3.39
N GLU A 8 24.23 18.14 3.99
CA GLU A 8 24.05 17.87 5.41
C GLU A 8 24.39 16.41 5.74
N CYS A 9 24.86 16.18 6.98
CA CYS A 9 25.22 14.85 7.46
C CYS A 9 24.22 14.37 8.50
N ILE A 10 23.69 13.17 8.28
CA ILE A 10 22.85 12.44 9.22
C ILE A 10 23.60 11.19 9.68
N GLY A 11 24.19 11.25 10.89
CA GLY A 11 25.14 10.25 11.31
C GLY A 11 26.34 10.22 10.35
N ALA A 12 26.66 9.06 9.80
CA ALA A 12 27.74 8.86 8.84
C ALA A 12 27.33 9.12 7.37
N TYR A 13 26.07 9.45 7.11
CA TYR A 13 25.50 9.60 5.78
C TYR A 13 25.46 11.06 5.35
N ARG A 14 25.83 11.33 4.09
CA ARG A 14 25.75 12.67 3.49
C ARG A 14 24.55 12.78 2.55
N VAL A 15 23.61 13.65 2.89
CA VAL A 15 22.41 13.93 2.09
C VAL A 15 22.80 14.50 0.71
N ILE A 16 22.18 13.97 -0.33
CA ILE A 16 22.35 14.42 -1.72
C ILE A 16 21.12 15.22 -2.16
N GLU A 17 19.95 14.61 -2.07
CA GLU A 17 18.69 15.22 -2.51
C GLU A 17 17.48 14.61 -1.80
N PHE A 18 16.40 15.35 -1.81
CA PHE A 18 15.10 14.87 -1.37
C PHE A 18 14.48 13.98 -2.44
N LEU A 19 14.05 12.79 -2.06
CA LEU A 19 13.40 11.83 -2.96
C LEU A 19 11.87 11.85 -2.88
N ALA A 20 11.34 11.73 -1.68
CA ALA A 20 9.89 11.57 -1.50
C ALA A 20 9.41 11.99 -0.11
N ARG A 21 8.12 12.29 -0.03
CA ARG A 21 7.39 12.50 1.22
C ARG A 21 6.33 11.42 1.38
N GLY A 22 6.45 10.62 2.42
CA GLY A 22 5.48 9.60 2.82
C GLY A 22 4.36 10.16 3.72
N GLY A 23 3.55 9.27 4.28
CA GLY A 23 2.48 9.62 5.22
C GLY A 23 2.99 10.33 6.48
N PHE A 24 4.05 9.88 7.06
CA PHE A 24 4.65 10.39 8.30
C PHE A 24 6.18 10.51 8.20
N SER A 25 6.77 10.40 7.00
CA SER A 25 8.22 10.37 6.81
C SER A 25 8.67 11.13 5.57
N LEU A 26 9.93 11.53 5.59
CA LEU A 26 10.67 12.09 4.48
C LEU A 26 11.75 11.10 4.07
N VAL A 27 11.97 10.95 2.76
CA VAL A 27 12.99 10.07 2.20
C VAL A 27 14.00 10.90 1.41
N TYR A 28 15.27 10.68 1.68
CA TYR A 28 16.41 11.37 1.03
C TYR A 28 17.35 10.38 0.39
N LEU A 29 17.91 10.74 -0.75
CA LEU A 29 19.10 10.09 -1.29
C LEU A 29 20.31 10.58 -0.50
N ALA A 30 21.17 9.67 -0.10
CA ALA A 30 22.43 9.99 0.58
C ALA A 30 23.58 9.08 0.11
N ASP A 31 24.81 9.52 0.38
CA ASP A 31 25.99 8.67 0.30
C ASP A 31 26.31 8.07 1.67
N ASP A 32 26.63 6.78 1.71
CA ASP A 32 27.24 6.15 2.86
C ASP A 32 28.74 6.51 2.94
N PRO A 33 29.46 6.16 4.01
CA PRO A 33 30.90 6.45 4.15
C PRO A 33 31.79 5.91 3.01
N ASP A 34 31.33 4.85 2.35
CA ASP A 34 32.04 4.22 1.22
C ASP A 34 31.64 4.82 -0.14
N GLY A 35 30.76 5.83 -0.14
CA GLY A 35 30.25 6.49 -1.35
C GLY A 35 29.15 5.74 -2.08
N ASN A 36 28.56 4.70 -1.47
CA ASN A 36 27.41 4.01 -2.06
C ASN A 36 26.14 4.78 -1.78
N LYS A 37 25.20 4.74 -2.74
CA LYS A 37 23.88 5.36 -2.60
C LYS A 37 22.99 4.58 -1.64
N VAL A 38 22.33 5.31 -0.76
CA VAL A 38 21.31 4.80 0.20
C VAL A 38 20.09 5.71 0.20
N ALA A 39 18.96 5.17 0.63
CA ALA A 39 17.76 5.94 0.93
C ALA A 39 17.65 6.11 2.45
N LEU A 40 17.67 7.37 2.93
CA LEU A 40 17.45 7.67 4.34
C LEU A 40 15.98 8.04 4.56
N LYS A 41 15.28 7.30 5.41
CA LYS A 41 13.90 7.57 5.83
C LYS A 41 13.89 8.12 7.25
N ILE A 42 13.31 9.31 7.41
CA ILE A 42 13.24 10.05 8.68
C ILE A 42 11.81 10.50 8.97
N GLY A 43 11.44 10.68 10.22
CA GLY A 43 10.10 11.13 10.62
C GLY A 43 9.85 12.59 10.25
N ASP A 44 8.72 12.86 9.59
CA ASP A 44 8.25 14.21 9.23
C ASP A 44 7.50 14.84 10.37
N VAL A 45 8.15 15.70 11.13
CA VAL A 45 7.56 16.44 12.26
C VAL A 45 7.26 17.91 11.94
N ALA A 46 7.81 18.44 10.84
CA ALA A 46 7.63 19.85 10.49
C ALA A 46 6.34 20.12 9.70
N GLY A 47 5.65 19.08 9.24
CA GLY A 47 4.50 19.21 8.35
C GLY A 47 3.16 19.47 9.01
N GLY A 48 3.13 19.89 10.28
CA GLY A 48 1.89 20.27 10.96
C GLY A 48 0.91 19.11 11.09
N GLY A 49 1.35 18.01 11.68
CA GLY A 49 0.54 16.84 11.99
C GLY A 49 -0.10 16.21 10.74
N ARG A 50 0.29 15.01 10.39
CA ARG A 50 -0.40 14.28 9.34
C ARG A 50 -1.49 13.42 9.94
N TYR A 51 -2.62 13.47 9.29
CA TYR A 51 -3.78 12.69 9.68
C TYR A 51 -3.50 11.21 9.55
N VAL A 52 -3.72 10.49 10.63
CA VAL A 52 -3.82 9.04 10.65
C VAL A 52 -5.23 8.70 11.08
N THR A 53 -5.81 7.79 10.35
CA THR A 53 -7.12 7.26 10.69
C THR A 53 -6.94 6.22 11.79
N ARG A 54 -7.40 6.53 13.00
CA ARG A 54 -7.46 5.56 14.11
C ARG A 54 -8.79 4.84 14.07
N PHE A 55 -8.73 3.52 14.05
CA PHE A 55 -9.91 2.68 14.24
C PHE A 55 -9.98 2.27 15.70
N LEU A 56 -11.05 2.66 16.37
CA LEU A 56 -11.23 2.31 17.76
C LEU A 56 -11.71 0.88 17.95
N GLU A 57 -12.45 0.35 16.99
CA GLU A 57 -12.89 -1.05 17.00
C GLU A 57 -13.29 -1.52 15.59
N ILE A 58 -12.88 -2.71 15.19
CA ILE A 58 -13.36 -3.37 13.97
C ILE A 58 -14.03 -4.66 14.41
N THR A 59 -15.34 -4.69 14.39
CA THR A 59 -16.11 -5.89 14.55
C THR A 59 -16.52 -6.45 13.20
N THR A 60 -16.22 -7.73 12.96
CA THR A 60 -16.81 -8.49 11.84
C THR A 60 -18.20 -8.93 12.25
N GLU A 61 -19.23 -8.36 11.65
CA GLU A 61 -20.59 -8.83 11.82
C GLU A 61 -20.99 -9.79 10.69
N ARG A 62 -21.78 -10.79 11.06
CA ARG A 62 -22.48 -11.63 10.10
C ARG A 62 -23.49 -10.76 9.33
N ARG A 63 -23.85 -11.23 8.14
CA ARG A 63 -24.84 -10.65 7.23
C ARG A 63 -25.95 -9.87 7.97
N PRO A 64 -26.23 -8.62 7.61
CA PRO A 64 -27.38 -7.89 8.16
C PRO A 64 -28.69 -8.60 7.85
N GLU A 65 -29.60 -8.64 8.81
CA GLU A 65 -30.94 -9.14 8.58
C GLU A 65 -31.66 -8.34 7.48
N GLY A 66 -32.24 -9.03 6.51
CA GLY A 66 -33.03 -8.40 5.44
C GLY A 66 -32.37 -8.37 4.06
N ILE A 67 -31.14 -8.87 3.88
CA ILE A 67 -30.53 -9.03 2.57
C ILE A 67 -30.75 -10.45 2.05
N SER A 68 -31.30 -10.59 0.83
CA SER A 68 -31.59 -11.89 0.22
C SER A 68 -30.33 -12.74 0.01
N PRO A 69 -30.40 -14.06 0.25
CA PRO A 69 -29.30 -14.99 -0.05
C PRO A 69 -28.83 -14.95 -1.50
N ASP A 70 -29.71 -14.63 -2.42
CA ASP A 70 -29.46 -14.66 -3.86
C ASP A 70 -28.75 -13.40 -4.37
N GLU A 71 -28.73 -12.31 -3.59
CA GLU A 71 -28.16 -11.03 -3.97
C GLU A 71 -26.71 -10.83 -3.50
N THR A 72 -26.23 -11.68 -2.58
CA THR A 72 -24.86 -11.56 -2.03
C THR A 72 -24.24 -12.92 -1.77
N PRO A 73 -22.94 -13.14 -2.07
CA PRO A 73 -22.24 -14.35 -1.64
C PRO A 73 -22.41 -14.57 -0.13
N ALA A 74 -22.60 -15.82 0.28
CA ALA A 74 -22.85 -16.18 1.68
C ALA A 74 -21.76 -15.71 2.67
N GLU A 75 -20.58 -15.34 2.16
CA GLU A 75 -19.38 -14.96 2.90
C GLU A 75 -18.96 -13.49 2.68
N ALA A 76 -19.90 -12.63 2.28
CA ALA A 76 -19.60 -11.21 2.21
C ALA A 76 -19.17 -10.68 3.59
N ILE A 77 -17.97 -10.13 3.68
CA ILE A 77 -17.43 -9.58 4.93
C ILE A 77 -18.02 -8.19 5.09
N PHE A 78 -18.89 -8.03 6.07
CA PHE A 78 -19.44 -6.74 6.47
C PHE A 78 -18.59 -6.19 7.63
N PHE A 79 -18.06 -4.98 7.47
CA PHE A 79 -17.36 -4.29 8.54
C PHE A 79 -18.28 -3.25 9.18
N ARG A 80 -18.45 -3.33 10.48
CA ARG A 80 -18.99 -2.23 11.27
C ARG A 80 -17.80 -1.45 11.82
N GLN A 81 -17.70 -0.20 11.46
CA GLN A 81 -16.76 0.74 12.07
C GLN A 81 -17.47 1.48 13.20
N ASP A 82 -17.19 1.12 14.44
CA ASP A 82 -17.57 1.92 15.58
C ASP A 82 -16.46 2.99 15.78
N GLY A 83 -16.61 4.11 15.08
CA GLY A 83 -15.77 5.28 15.25
C GLY A 83 -14.47 5.31 14.43
N VAL A 84 -14.45 6.11 13.38
CA VAL A 84 -13.21 6.57 12.73
C VAL A 84 -12.84 7.90 13.36
N ARG A 85 -11.67 7.97 13.99
CA ARG A 85 -11.11 9.23 14.47
C ARG A 85 -9.93 9.60 13.59
N ILE A 86 -9.95 10.79 13.03
CA ILE A 86 -8.77 11.37 12.38
C ILE A 86 -7.95 12.06 13.47
N ASP A 87 -6.73 11.58 13.66
CA ASP A 87 -5.84 12.08 14.69
C ASP A 87 -4.49 12.48 14.10
N PHE A 88 -3.79 13.37 14.75
CA PHE A 88 -2.43 13.72 14.38
C PHE A 88 -1.46 12.79 15.10
N LEU A 89 -0.45 12.31 14.36
CA LEU A 89 0.65 11.59 14.97
C LEU A 89 1.58 12.59 15.67
N ASP A 90 1.85 12.37 16.93
CA ASP A 90 2.91 13.07 17.62
C ASP A 90 4.31 12.52 17.23
N VAL A 91 5.35 13.19 17.70
CA VAL A 91 6.75 12.84 17.40
C VAL A 91 7.09 11.42 17.86
N HIS A 92 6.60 11.04 19.04
CA HIS A 92 6.86 9.72 19.62
C HIS A 92 6.19 8.61 18.80
N GLU A 93 4.95 8.82 18.39
CA GLU A 93 4.20 7.90 17.55
C GLU A 93 4.86 7.70 16.19
N ILE A 94 5.35 8.79 15.56
CA ILE A 94 6.12 8.71 14.32
C ILE A 94 7.39 7.87 14.50
N ASP A 95 8.09 8.09 15.61
CA ASP A 95 9.34 7.37 15.90
C ASP A 95 9.08 5.89 16.18
N GLU A 96 7.99 5.54 16.86
CA GLU A 96 7.57 4.15 17.06
C GLU A 96 7.21 3.46 15.76
N LEU A 97 6.48 4.14 14.86
CA LEU A 97 6.17 3.61 13.53
C LEU A 97 7.44 3.32 12.73
N LEU A 98 8.43 4.24 12.75
CA LEU A 98 9.70 4.02 12.07
C LEU A 98 10.49 2.84 12.65
N ARG A 99 10.60 2.73 13.99
CA ARG A 99 11.26 1.57 14.62
C ARG A 99 10.57 0.28 14.26
N SER A 100 9.26 0.29 14.32
CA SER A 100 8.41 -0.83 13.97
C SER A 100 8.58 -1.25 12.50
N GLU A 101 8.70 -0.29 11.59
CA GLU A 101 9.01 -0.55 10.18
C GLU A 101 10.42 -1.15 10.01
N ALA A 102 11.41 -0.61 10.72
CA ALA A 102 12.77 -1.15 10.70
C ALA A 102 12.81 -2.62 11.14
N ASP A 103 12.11 -2.97 12.22
CA ASP A 103 12.01 -4.35 12.71
C ASP A 103 11.42 -5.29 11.67
N LEU A 104 10.40 -4.85 10.96
CA LEU A 104 9.78 -5.64 9.90
C LEU A 104 10.74 -5.86 8.73
N ILE A 105 11.25 -4.76 8.16
CA ILE A 105 12.12 -4.82 6.98
C ILE A 105 13.40 -5.60 7.29
N SER A 106 13.90 -5.52 8.53
CA SER A 106 15.10 -6.28 8.94
C SER A 106 14.99 -7.79 8.75
N ARG A 107 13.76 -8.32 8.75
CA ARG A 107 13.46 -9.76 8.59
C ARG A 107 13.24 -10.15 7.13
N VAL A 108 13.00 -9.17 6.25
CA VAL A 108 12.71 -9.43 4.84
C VAL A 108 14.01 -9.47 4.03
N ARG A 109 14.23 -10.56 3.30
CA ARG A 109 15.38 -10.75 2.39
C ARG A 109 14.89 -11.28 1.06
N HIS A 110 14.67 -10.37 0.11
CA HIS A 110 14.21 -10.73 -1.24
C HIS A 110 14.65 -9.70 -2.27
N PRO A 111 15.15 -10.11 -3.46
CA PRO A 111 15.65 -9.16 -4.49
C PRO A 111 14.58 -8.20 -5.05
N ASN A 112 13.30 -8.52 -4.85
CA ASN A 112 12.17 -7.69 -5.26
C ASN A 112 11.55 -6.89 -4.08
N VAL A 113 12.23 -6.78 -2.95
CA VAL A 113 11.85 -5.92 -1.83
C VAL A 113 13.05 -5.12 -1.40
N ILE A 114 12.86 -3.83 -1.14
CA ILE A 114 13.94 -2.98 -0.65
C ILE A 114 14.41 -3.46 0.72
N GLY A 115 15.74 -3.56 0.89
CA GLY A 115 16.34 -4.02 2.14
C GLY A 115 16.65 -2.88 3.10
N LEU A 116 16.57 -3.16 4.41
CA LEU A 116 17.14 -2.30 5.44
C LEU A 116 18.65 -2.59 5.55
N ARG A 117 19.47 -1.56 5.52
CA ARG A 117 20.91 -1.64 5.84
C ARG A 117 21.11 -1.53 7.34
N GLU A 118 20.60 -0.46 7.94
CA GLU A 118 20.59 -0.25 9.38
C GLU A 118 19.48 0.69 9.84
N CYS A 119 19.17 0.64 11.13
CA CYS A 119 18.38 1.64 11.82
C CYS A 119 19.25 2.22 12.93
N PHE A 120 19.44 3.53 12.94
CA PHE A 120 20.27 4.24 13.91
C PHE A 120 19.52 5.45 14.49
N VAL A 121 20.10 6.04 15.53
CA VAL A 121 19.54 7.24 16.17
C VAL A 121 20.37 8.47 15.79
N HIS A 122 19.70 9.51 15.30
CA HIS A 122 20.27 10.82 15.05
C HIS A 122 19.43 11.89 15.74
N GLU A 123 20.08 12.74 16.56
CA GLU A 123 19.39 13.77 17.39
C GLU A 123 18.20 13.21 18.20
N GLY A 124 18.38 12.01 18.77
CA GLY A 124 17.38 11.35 19.58
C GLY A 124 16.26 10.63 18.81
N ARG A 125 16.28 10.66 17.47
CA ARG A 125 15.22 10.12 16.61
C ARG A 125 15.71 8.97 15.72
N PRO A 126 14.86 7.97 15.41
CA PRO A 126 15.22 6.88 14.52
C PRO A 126 15.38 7.36 13.07
N VAL A 127 16.40 6.84 12.41
CA VAL A 127 16.67 6.99 10.99
C VAL A 127 16.85 5.61 10.38
N LEU A 128 16.16 5.34 9.29
CA LEU A 128 16.31 4.09 8.53
C LEU A 128 17.21 4.35 7.32
N ALA A 129 18.35 3.69 7.26
CA ALA A 129 19.18 3.60 6.06
C ALA A 129 18.79 2.35 5.29
N MET A 130 18.23 2.53 4.10
CA MET A 130 17.74 1.46 3.24
C MET A 130 18.59 1.35 1.96
N GLU A 131 18.51 0.22 1.30
CA GLU A 131 19.04 0.08 -0.05
C GLU A 131 18.43 1.15 -0.97
N TYR A 132 19.23 1.70 -1.85
CA TYR A 132 18.74 2.59 -2.91
C TYR A 132 18.61 1.81 -4.22
N ALA A 133 17.44 1.87 -4.80
CA ALA A 133 17.20 1.32 -6.13
C ALA A 133 16.87 2.45 -7.09
N ARG A 134 17.69 2.61 -8.14
CA ARG A 134 17.41 3.57 -9.21
C ARG A 134 16.27 3.03 -10.09
N GLY A 135 15.25 3.85 -10.34
CA GLY A 135 14.12 3.48 -11.18
C GLY A 135 13.06 4.57 -11.22
N LYS A 136 11.93 4.24 -11.83
CA LYS A 136 10.69 5.03 -11.77
C LYS A 136 9.64 4.25 -11.00
N THR A 137 8.88 4.92 -10.17
CA THR A 137 7.72 4.30 -9.53
C THR A 137 6.66 3.95 -10.59
N LEU A 138 5.81 2.99 -10.29
CA LEU A 138 4.68 2.66 -11.16
C LEU A 138 3.75 3.87 -11.31
N ARG A 139 3.64 4.73 -10.27
CA ARG A 139 2.90 6.00 -10.32
C ARG A 139 3.46 6.95 -11.37
N GLU A 140 4.78 7.13 -11.41
CA GLU A 140 5.44 7.98 -12.41
C GLU A 140 5.21 7.44 -13.82
N LYS A 141 5.24 6.11 -13.99
CA LYS A 141 4.96 5.47 -15.29
C LYS A 141 3.51 5.65 -15.72
N ILE A 142 2.55 5.48 -14.81
CA ILE A 142 1.12 5.72 -15.09
C ILE A 142 0.90 7.17 -15.53
N ARG A 143 1.43 8.14 -14.79
CA ARG A 143 1.32 9.57 -15.12
C ARG A 143 1.98 9.93 -16.45
N ALA A 144 3.09 9.29 -16.77
CA ALA A 144 3.82 9.50 -18.02
C ALA A 144 3.24 8.69 -19.19
N LEU A 145 2.16 7.93 -18.99
CA LEU A 145 1.56 7.01 -19.97
C LEU A 145 2.58 6.04 -20.56
N GLU A 146 3.60 5.65 -19.77
CA GLU A 146 4.59 4.67 -20.18
C GLU A 146 3.99 3.26 -20.16
N GLY A 147 4.47 2.39 -21.06
CA GLY A 147 3.97 1.01 -21.15
C GLY A 147 4.13 0.23 -19.84
N ILE A 148 3.01 -0.29 -19.34
CA ILE A 148 2.93 -1.12 -18.14
C ILE A 148 2.94 -2.60 -18.55
N ARG A 149 3.73 -3.42 -17.85
CA ARG A 149 3.86 -4.85 -18.15
C ARG A 149 3.19 -5.70 -17.08
N LEU A 150 2.28 -6.55 -17.45
CA LEU A 150 1.61 -7.47 -16.52
C LEU A 150 2.58 -8.44 -15.80
N ASN A 151 3.72 -8.76 -16.43
CA ASN A 151 4.78 -9.54 -15.79
C ASN A 151 5.32 -8.92 -14.49
N TRP A 152 5.20 -7.61 -14.31
CA TRP A 152 5.56 -6.95 -13.05
C TRP A 152 4.63 -7.38 -11.92
N PHE A 153 3.32 -7.42 -12.19
CA PHE A 153 2.33 -7.89 -11.22
C PHE A 153 2.50 -9.36 -10.88
N LEU A 154 2.79 -10.20 -11.89
CA LEU A 154 3.11 -11.61 -11.66
C LEU A 154 4.34 -11.77 -10.76
N THR A 155 5.38 -10.95 -10.97
CA THR A 155 6.58 -10.94 -10.11
C THR A 155 6.25 -10.53 -8.68
N ILE A 156 5.41 -9.50 -8.49
CA ILE A 156 4.95 -9.04 -7.18
C ILE A 156 4.19 -10.15 -6.46
N VAL A 157 3.19 -10.75 -7.12
CA VAL A 157 2.38 -11.85 -6.56
C VAL A 157 3.26 -13.01 -6.09
N ARG A 158 4.19 -13.45 -6.93
CA ARG A 158 5.13 -14.54 -6.58
C ARG A 158 6.04 -14.18 -5.41
N THR A 159 6.49 -12.93 -5.37
CA THR A 159 7.30 -12.43 -4.25
C THR A 159 6.52 -12.47 -2.95
N LEU A 160 5.29 -11.95 -2.92
CA LEU A 160 4.42 -11.96 -1.75
C LEU A 160 4.13 -13.38 -1.25
N GLN A 161 3.80 -14.30 -2.16
CA GLN A 161 3.60 -15.70 -1.81
C GLN A 161 4.85 -16.32 -1.18
N LYS A 162 6.03 -16.06 -1.76
CA LYS A 162 7.29 -16.58 -1.22
C LYS A 162 7.56 -16.04 0.19
N LEU A 163 7.38 -14.74 0.39
CA LEU A 163 7.58 -14.09 1.70
C LEU A 163 6.62 -14.63 2.75
N ALA A 164 5.35 -14.81 2.40
CA ALA A 164 4.35 -15.40 3.29
C ALA A 164 4.68 -16.86 3.65
N ARG A 165 5.05 -17.69 2.66
CA ARG A 165 5.43 -19.09 2.88
C ARG A 165 6.68 -19.25 3.74
N THR A 166 7.62 -18.30 3.66
CA THR A 166 8.85 -18.32 4.47
C THR A 166 8.70 -17.62 5.82
N GLY A 167 7.52 -17.08 6.14
CA GLY A 167 7.25 -16.36 7.38
C GLY A 167 7.96 -15.02 7.52
N GLN A 168 8.57 -14.51 6.43
CA GLN A 168 9.28 -13.22 6.44
C GLN A 168 8.33 -12.03 6.43
N LEU A 169 7.22 -12.14 5.67
CA LEU A 169 6.18 -11.12 5.59
C LEU A 169 4.85 -11.81 5.26
N ALA A 170 3.86 -11.66 6.12
CA ALA A 170 2.55 -12.27 5.91
C ALA A 170 1.78 -11.60 4.75
N TYR A 171 1.89 -10.29 4.62
CA TYR A 171 1.33 -9.46 3.55
C TYR A 171 2.05 -8.10 3.53
N HIS A 172 1.99 -7.38 2.40
CA HIS A 172 2.58 -6.04 2.26
C HIS A 172 1.73 -4.97 2.93
N GLY A 173 0.42 -4.99 2.69
CA GLY A 173 -0.60 -4.15 3.33
C GLY A 173 -0.73 -2.71 2.86
N ASP A 174 0.22 -2.18 2.08
CA ASP A 174 0.15 -0.84 1.46
C ASP A 174 0.64 -0.90 0.01
N LEU A 175 0.15 -1.91 -0.76
CA LEU A 175 0.45 -2.00 -2.18
C LEU A 175 -0.28 -0.90 -2.95
N LYS A 176 0.52 -0.03 -3.57
CA LYS A 176 0.08 1.09 -4.41
C LYS A 176 1.15 1.42 -5.45
N PRO A 177 0.84 2.16 -6.50
CA PRO A 177 1.81 2.48 -7.55
C PRO A 177 3.06 3.21 -7.06
N GLU A 178 2.97 3.99 -5.99
CA GLU A 178 4.09 4.69 -5.36
C GLU A 178 5.09 3.73 -4.72
N ASN A 179 4.62 2.58 -4.23
CA ASN A 179 5.42 1.56 -3.53
C ASN A 179 5.96 0.46 -4.47
N ILE A 180 5.82 0.62 -5.77
CA ILE A 180 6.38 -0.28 -6.78
C ILE A 180 7.38 0.50 -7.63
N LEU A 181 8.66 0.16 -7.53
CA LEU A 181 9.74 0.74 -8.31
C LEU A 181 10.09 -0.19 -9.48
N VAL A 182 10.15 0.36 -10.69
CA VAL A 182 10.59 -0.33 -11.89
C VAL A 182 12.00 0.14 -12.24
N LYS A 183 12.97 -0.77 -12.16
CA LYS A 183 14.37 -0.48 -12.50
C LYS A 183 14.56 -0.33 -14.02
N PRO A 184 15.66 0.29 -14.48
CA PRO A 184 15.98 0.36 -15.90
C PRO A 184 16.11 -1.02 -16.59
N SER A 185 16.47 -2.06 -15.83
CA SER A 185 16.47 -3.46 -16.29
C SER A 185 15.09 -4.03 -16.59
N GLY A 186 14.03 -3.36 -16.15
CA GLY A 186 12.65 -3.86 -16.22
C GLY A 186 12.26 -4.73 -15.02
N SER A 187 13.15 -4.99 -14.07
CA SER A 187 12.80 -5.68 -12.82
C SER A 187 12.07 -4.73 -11.85
N VAL A 188 11.21 -5.31 -10.99
CA VAL A 188 10.43 -4.56 -10.00
C VAL A 188 10.95 -4.79 -8.60
N VAL A 189 10.82 -3.75 -7.76
CA VAL A 189 11.12 -3.77 -6.33
C VAL A 189 9.96 -3.14 -5.59
N MET A 190 9.47 -3.81 -4.57
CA MET A 190 8.48 -3.28 -3.63
C MET A 190 9.18 -2.44 -2.56
N LEU A 191 8.62 -1.28 -2.30
CA LEU A 191 9.06 -0.33 -1.28
C LEU A 191 8.07 -0.36 -0.12
N ASP A 192 8.50 0.07 1.06
CA ASP A 192 7.67 0.29 2.24
C ASP A 192 6.72 -0.88 2.56
N PRO A 193 7.24 -2.12 2.74
CA PRO A 193 6.41 -3.26 3.09
C PRO A 193 5.96 -3.11 4.54
N ALA A 194 4.89 -2.39 4.78
CA ALA A 194 4.33 -2.32 6.12
C ALA A 194 2.95 -1.66 6.16
N MET A 195 1.93 -2.47 6.23
CA MET A 195 0.75 -2.05 6.99
C MET A 195 0.98 -2.44 8.45
N ARG A 196 0.95 -1.48 9.36
CA ARG A 196 1.04 -1.76 10.80
C ARG A 196 -0.15 -1.21 11.53
N MET A 197 -0.57 -1.98 12.49
CA MET A 197 -1.36 -1.52 13.59
C MET A 197 -0.45 -1.51 14.81
N ASP A 198 -0.29 -0.36 15.44
CA ASP A 198 0.27 -0.31 16.77
C ASP A 198 -0.76 -0.87 17.78
N GLU A 199 -0.36 -1.01 19.04
CA GLU A 199 -1.24 -1.47 20.13
C GLU A 199 -2.47 -0.57 20.33
N ARG A 200 -2.47 0.62 19.74
CA ARG A 200 -3.53 1.65 19.80
C ARG A 200 -4.44 1.65 18.56
N GLY A 201 -4.24 0.73 17.63
CA GLY A 201 -5.08 0.59 16.45
C GLY A 201 -4.74 1.51 15.27
N VAL A 202 -3.55 2.15 15.26
CA VAL A 202 -3.11 2.96 14.11
C VAL A 202 -2.79 2.08 12.91
N ILE A 203 -3.42 2.37 11.78
CA ILE A 203 -3.20 1.67 10.51
C ILE A 203 -2.49 2.61 9.54
N THR A 204 -1.30 2.21 9.09
CA THR A 204 -0.58 2.93 8.05
C THR A 204 -0.83 2.26 6.69
N THR A 205 -1.93 2.61 6.04
CA THR A 205 -2.26 2.14 4.69
C THR A 205 -2.80 3.30 3.86
N THR A 206 -2.83 3.12 2.55
CA THR A 206 -3.41 4.10 1.62
C THR A 206 -4.83 3.66 1.26
N PRO A 207 -5.84 4.35 1.77
CA PRO A 207 -7.23 3.91 1.67
C PRO A 207 -7.74 3.71 0.25
N HIS A 208 -7.27 4.49 -0.70
CA HIS A 208 -7.63 4.32 -2.11
C HIS A 208 -7.21 2.97 -2.69
N TYR A 209 -6.22 2.28 -2.09
CA TYR A 209 -5.74 0.96 -2.51
C TYR A 209 -6.08 -0.15 -1.52
N ASN A 210 -6.57 0.20 -0.34
CA ASN A 210 -7.11 -0.71 0.66
C ASN A 210 -8.35 -0.10 1.31
N PRO A 211 -9.44 0.11 0.55
CA PRO A 211 -10.62 0.83 1.04
C PRO A 211 -11.38 0.09 2.15
N LEU A 212 -11.21 -1.22 2.26
CA LEU A 212 -11.77 -2.03 3.33
C LEU A 212 -10.84 -2.16 4.55
N LEU A 213 -9.66 -1.53 4.50
CA LEU A 213 -8.67 -1.55 5.58
C LEU A 213 -8.32 -2.98 6.05
N LEU A 214 -8.26 -3.90 5.09
CA LEU A 214 -7.96 -5.30 5.33
C LEU A 214 -6.54 -5.46 5.89
N ARG A 215 -6.37 -6.43 6.81
CA ARG A 215 -5.11 -6.73 7.50
C ARG A 215 -4.67 -8.17 7.24
N ASN A 216 -4.74 -8.58 6.01
CA ASN A 216 -4.33 -9.92 5.57
C ASN A 216 -3.93 -9.88 4.10
N GLY A 217 -3.55 -11.01 3.53
CA GLY A 217 -3.13 -11.09 2.13
C GLY A 217 -4.18 -10.63 1.12
N LYS A 218 -5.46 -10.51 1.50
CA LYS A 218 -6.51 -9.97 0.63
C LYS A 218 -6.32 -8.47 0.37
N SER A 219 -5.71 -7.71 1.30
CA SER A 219 -5.36 -6.30 1.06
C SER A 219 -4.44 -6.14 -0.15
N ASP A 220 -3.47 -7.04 -0.29
CA ASP A 220 -2.52 -7.01 -1.41
C ASP A 220 -3.20 -7.37 -2.74
N VAL A 221 -4.08 -8.38 -2.72
CA VAL A 221 -4.89 -8.76 -3.90
C VAL A 221 -5.79 -7.60 -4.33
N MET A 222 -6.44 -6.95 -3.38
CA MET A 222 -7.29 -5.78 -3.65
C MET A 222 -6.48 -4.61 -4.20
N GLY A 223 -5.33 -4.28 -3.59
CA GLY A 223 -4.43 -3.24 -4.07
C GLY A 223 -3.97 -3.50 -5.50
N ILE A 224 -3.63 -4.76 -5.84
CA ILE A 224 -3.29 -5.17 -7.22
C ILE A 224 -4.50 -4.96 -8.16
N GLY A 225 -5.69 -5.38 -7.75
CA GLY A 225 -6.91 -5.20 -8.52
C GLY A 225 -7.20 -3.73 -8.83
N ILE A 226 -7.06 -2.85 -7.84
CA ILE A 226 -7.26 -1.40 -7.99
C ILE A 226 -6.21 -0.80 -8.91
N MET A 227 -4.93 -1.19 -8.77
CA MET A 227 -3.87 -0.75 -9.68
C MET A 227 -4.14 -1.18 -11.13
N LEU A 228 -4.56 -2.42 -11.35
CA LEU A 228 -4.93 -2.90 -12.68
C LEU A 228 -6.13 -2.14 -13.25
N TYR A 229 -7.14 -1.88 -12.42
CA TYR A 229 -8.29 -1.06 -12.83
C TYR A 229 -7.84 0.33 -13.28
N GLU A 230 -7.04 1.03 -12.46
CA GLU A 230 -6.51 2.36 -12.77
C GLU A 230 -5.70 2.36 -14.08
N ILE A 231 -4.85 1.35 -14.29
CA ILE A 231 -4.05 1.22 -15.51
C ILE A 231 -4.92 1.03 -16.76
N LEU A 232 -5.99 0.26 -16.64
CA LEU A 232 -6.89 -0.06 -17.75
C LEU A 232 -7.83 1.11 -18.10
N THR A 233 -8.25 1.89 -17.11
CA THR A 233 -9.30 2.91 -17.25
C THR A 233 -8.80 4.34 -17.13
N GLY A 234 -7.64 4.57 -16.53
CA GLY A 234 -7.09 5.89 -16.23
C GLY A 234 -7.67 6.54 -14.97
N VAL A 235 -8.61 5.87 -14.28
CA VAL A 235 -9.26 6.37 -13.05
C VAL A 235 -9.25 5.30 -11.97
N LEU A 236 -9.44 5.70 -10.72
CA LEU A 236 -9.66 4.76 -9.62
C LEU A 236 -11.09 4.19 -9.68
N PRO A 237 -11.34 2.97 -9.18
CA PRO A 237 -12.69 2.38 -9.15
C PRO A 237 -13.65 3.12 -8.22
N PHE A 238 -13.11 3.94 -7.29
CA PHE A 238 -13.89 4.71 -6.32
C PHE A 238 -13.39 6.15 -6.35
N ASP A 239 -14.26 7.10 -6.65
CA ASP A 239 -13.92 8.53 -6.61
C ASP A 239 -13.75 9.03 -5.17
N GLU A 240 -14.47 8.41 -4.25
CA GLU A 240 -14.51 8.79 -2.84
C GLU A 240 -14.30 7.57 -1.95
N VAL A 241 -13.46 7.72 -0.95
CA VAL A 241 -13.31 6.69 0.08
C VAL A 241 -14.35 6.99 1.16
N PRO A 242 -15.33 6.08 1.41
CA PRO A 242 -16.51 6.39 2.23
C PRO A 242 -16.22 7.01 3.59
N TRP A 243 -15.06 6.69 4.19
CA TRP A 243 -14.69 7.22 5.49
C TRP A 243 -14.02 8.61 5.44
N GLN A 244 -13.71 9.20 4.26
CA GLN A 244 -13.23 10.58 4.19
C GLN A 244 -14.27 11.58 4.69
N PHE A 245 -15.54 11.21 4.66
CA PHE A 245 -16.66 12.03 5.13
C PHE A 245 -16.99 11.83 6.61
N ALA A 246 -16.61 10.71 7.19
CA ALA A 246 -16.93 10.40 8.60
C ALA A 246 -16.25 11.36 9.61
N GLY A 247 -15.20 12.07 9.22
CA GLY A 247 -14.48 13.02 10.07
C GLY A 247 -15.06 14.43 10.12
N GLN A 248 -16.07 14.78 9.31
CA GLN A 248 -16.66 16.10 9.27
C GLN A 248 -17.91 16.27 10.13
N GLU A 249 -18.54 15.19 10.55
CA GLU A 249 -19.70 15.24 11.43
C GLU A 249 -19.37 14.71 12.83
N GLN A 250 -19.41 15.59 13.81
CA GLN A 250 -19.34 15.24 15.23
C GLN A 250 -20.54 14.34 15.57
N GLY A 251 -20.30 13.01 15.67
CA GLY A 251 -21.30 12.05 16.15
C GLY A 251 -22.16 11.36 15.08
N GLY A 252 -21.80 11.46 13.80
CA GLY A 252 -22.47 10.72 12.73
C GLY A 252 -22.20 9.20 12.78
N GLU A 253 -23.21 8.37 12.62
CA GLU A 253 -23.05 6.93 12.36
C GLU A 253 -22.22 6.77 11.09
N VAL A 254 -21.13 6.02 11.19
CA VAL A 254 -20.32 5.64 10.02
C VAL A 254 -21.19 4.77 9.12
N GLU A 255 -21.45 5.23 7.91
CA GLU A 255 -22.23 4.49 6.95
C GLU A 255 -21.61 3.11 6.69
N ARG A 256 -22.43 2.06 6.73
CA ARG A 256 -21.96 0.69 6.50
C ARG A 256 -21.36 0.59 5.11
N LEU A 257 -20.08 0.26 5.02
CA LEU A 257 -19.44 -0.15 3.78
C LEU A 257 -20.07 -1.47 3.33
N SER A 258 -21.07 -1.38 2.50
CA SER A 258 -21.73 -2.57 1.95
C SER A 258 -21.02 -3.06 0.70
N LEU A 259 -21.13 -4.36 0.43
CA LEU A 259 -20.65 -4.94 -0.83
C LEU A 259 -21.24 -4.21 -2.05
N SER A 260 -22.48 -3.68 -1.93
CA SER A 260 -23.15 -2.90 -2.95
C SER A 260 -22.36 -1.66 -3.39
N TYR A 261 -21.59 -1.05 -2.49
CA TYR A 261 -20.71 0.07 -2.84
C TYR A 261 -19.63 -0.35 -3.83
N PHE A 262 -19.01 -1.51 -3.63
CA PHE A 262 -17.99 -2.04 -4.54
C PHE A 262 -18.57 -2.59 -5.83
N LEU A 263 -19.84 -2.99 -5.83
CA LEU A 263 -20.54 -3.41 -7.04
C LEU A 263 -21.00 -2.25 -7.91
N SER A 264 -20.94 -1.01 -7.39
CA SER A 264 -21.36 0.20 -8.11
C SER A 264 -20.28 0.81 -9.01
N TYR A 265 -19.01 0.36 -8.94
CA TYR A 265 -17.98 0.87 -9.83
C TYR A 265 -18.21 0.39 -11.27
N PRO A 266 -17.95 1.24 -12.28
CA PRO A 266 -18.12 0.84 -13.67
C PRO A 266 -17.16 -0.29 -14.03
N PRO A 267 -17.61 -1.35 -14.71
CA PRO A 267 -16.69 -2.36 -15.25
C PRO A 267 -15.61 -1.71 -16.13
N PRO A 268 -14.35 -2.18 -16.08
CA PRO A 268 -13.27 -1.57 -16.89
C PRO A 268 -13.61 -1.40 -18.38
N LYS A 269 -14.40 -2.31 -18.95
CA LYS A 269 -14.83 -2.25 -20.35
C LYS A 269 -15.79 -1.10 -20.69
N GLU A 270 -16.56 -0.62 -19.73
CA GLU A 270 -17.43 0.54 -19.93
C GLU A 270 -16.61 1.81 -20.13
N LEU A 271 -15.49 1.94 -19.41
CA LEU A 271 -14.59 3.09 -19.50
C LEU A 271 -13.55 2.93 -20.63
N ASN A 272 -13.09 1.71 -20.85
CA ASN A 272 -12.15 1.37 -21.91
C ASN A 272 -12.62 0.10 -22.66
N PRO A 273 -13.34 0.24 -23.78
CA PRO A 273 -13.85 -0.89 -24.57
C PRO A 273 -12.76 -1.85 -25.08
N ASN A 274 -11.50 -1.40 -25.17
CA ASN A 274 -10.37 -2.21 -25.59
C ASN A 274 -9.83 -3.13 -24.47
N THR A 275 -10.37 -3.04 -23.24
CA THR A 275 -9.96 -3.90 -22.14
C THR A 275 -10.26 -5.37 -22.47
N PRO A 276 -9.25 -6.28 -22.43
CA PRO A 276 -9.47 -7.69 -22.64
C PRO A 276 -10.42 -8.27 -21.56
N ASP A 277 -11.37 -9.13 -21.97
CA ASP A 277 -12.33 -9.76 -21.04
C ASP A 277 -11.67 -10.48 -19.88
N ALA A 278 -10.55 -11.16 -20.16
CA ALA A 278 -9.81 -11.88 -19.13
C ALA A 278 -9.23 -10.95 -18.07
N LEU A 279 -8.70 -9.78 -18.46
CA LEU A 279 -8.20 -8.77 -17.50
C LEU A 279 -9.34 -8.12 -16.71
N ALA A 280 -10.45 -7.76 -17.37
CA ALA A 280 -11.62 -7.24 -16.67
C ALA A 280 -12.11 -8.24 -15.61
N LYS A 281 -12.09 -9.54 -15.93
CA LYS A 281 -12.47 -10.60 -15.00
C LYS A 281 -11.47 -10.76 -13.84
N ILE A 282 -10.17 -10.61 -14.08
CA ILE A 282 -9.15 -10.61 -13.01
C ILE A 282 -9.40 -9.45 -12.06
N VAL A 283 -9.60 -8.23 -12.58
CA VAL A 283 -9.92 -7.05 -11.76
C VAL A 283 -11.15 -7.30 -10.90
N TYR A 284 -12.26 -7.76 -11.51
CA TYR A 284 -13.47 -8.08 -10.78
C TYR A 284 -13.22 -9.05 -9.62
N ARG A 285 -12.50 -10.15 -9.88
CA ARG A 285 -12.18 -11.14 -8.84
C ARG A 285 -11.33 -10.56 -7.71
N CYS A 286 -10.35 -9.72 -8.04
CA CYS A 286 -9.53 -9.04 -7.04
C CYS A 286 -10.36 -8.17 -6.09
N LEU A 287 -11.35 -7.46 -6.62
CA LEU A 287 -12.12 -6.46 -5.87
C LEU A 287 -13.31 -7.08 -5.13
N ILE A 288 -13.98 -8.08 -5.72
CA ILE A 288 -15.30 -8.53 -5.26
C ILE A 288 -15.23 -9.88 -4.56
N LEU A 289 -14.40 -10.83 -5.02
CA LEU A 289 -14.45 -12.20 -4.47
C LEU A 289 -13.59 -12.30 -3.18
N PRO A 290 -14.19 -12.61 -2.01
CA PRO A 290 -13.48 -12.72 -0.74
C PRO A 290 -12.36 -13.78 -0.78
N ASP A 291 -12.62 -14.93 -1.40
CA ASP A 291 -11.70 -16.08 -1.44
C ASP A 291 -10.64 -15.98 -2.54
N TYR A 292 -10.70 -14.94 -3.37
CA TYR A 292 -9.73 -14.76 -4.43
C TYR A 292 -8.40 -14.27 -3.85
N GLY A 293 -7.48 -15.21 -3.62
CA GLY A 293 -6.17 -14.99 -3.03
C GLY A 293 -5.04 -14.90 -4.06
N LEU A 294 -3.81 -14.73 -3.56
CA LEU A 294 -2.61 -14.59 -4.40
C LEU A 294 -2.35 -15.80 -5.32
N GLU A 295 -2.71 -17.03 -4.89
CA GLU A 295 -2.52 -18.24 -5.72
C GLU A 295 -3.46 -18.26 -6.92
N ALA A 296 -4.72 -17.90 -6.72
CA ALA A 296 -5.69 -17.78 -7.80
C ALA A 296 -5.34 -16.65 -8.75
N LEU A 297 -4.89 -15.51 -8.23
CA LEU A 297 -4.42 -14.37 -9.01
C LEU A 297 -3.18 -14.72 -9.84
N GLU A 298 -2.20 -15.43 -9.28
CA GLU A 298 -1.03 -15.91 -10.04
C GLU A 298 -1.46 -16.76 -11.22
N LYS A 299 -2.33 -17.74 -10.97
CA LYS A 299 -2.84 -18.63 -12.01
C LYS A 299 -3.50 -17.84 -13.16
N ASP A 300 -4.41 -16.93 -12.82
CA ASP A 300 -5.13 -16.15 -13.82
C ASP A 300 -4.19 -15.23 -14.63
N LEU A 301 -3.19 -14.60 -13.98
CA LEU A 301 -2.17 -13.81 -14.66
C LEU A 301 -1.29 -14.66 -15.60
N VAL A 302 -0.89 -15.84 -15.16
CA VAL A 302 -0.11 -16.79 -16.01
C VAL A 302 -0.93 -17.24 -17.20
N ASP A 303 -2.20 -17.58 -16.99
CA ASP A 303 -3.10 -18.04 -18.06
C ASP A 303 -3.37 -16.92 -19.07
N PHE A 304 -3.44 -15.67 -18.63
CA PHE A 304 -3.54 -14.51 -19.50
C PHE A 304 -2.28 -14.32 -20.33
N LEU A 305 -1.10 -14.27 -19.67
CA LEU A 305 0.19 -14.00 -20.33
C LEU A 305 0.65 -15.11 -21.30
N ARG A 306 0.04 -16.30 -21.26
CA ARG A 306 0.34 -17.39 -22.21
C ARG A 306 -0.49 -17.31 -23.50
N LYS A 307 -1.58 -16.52 -23.48
CA LYS A 307 -2.50 -16.40 -24.62
C LYS A 307 -2.25 -15.18 -25.47
N ASP A 308 -1.53 -14.19 -24.90
CA ASP A 308 -0.99 -13.02 -25.61
C ASP A 308 0.43 -13.32 -26.15
#